data_c6b0047fdde60a4fe46acebb52c7e4af
#
_entry.id   c6b0047fdde60a4fe46acebb52c7e4af
#
_cell.length_a   1.000
_cell.length_b   1.000
_cell.length_c   1.000
_cell.angle_alpha   90.00
_cell.angle_beta   90.00
_cell.angle_gamma   90.00
#
_symmetry.space_group_name_H-M   'P 1'
#
loop_
_entity.id
_entity.type
_entity.pdbx_description
1 polymer ?
#
loop_
_entity_poly.entity_id
_entity_poly.type
_entity_poly.pdbx_seq_one_letter_code
_entity_poly.pdbx_strand_id
1 'polypeptide(L)'
;MKQDPLPFSKMAGGGNDFVVIDNRAGRVSDEVELTRRICTPHLSVGADGVVLIEGSALANFRMRYLNADGSRGEFCANGTRCAARFAVLSGIAPPRMRIETEAGIVGAEVDPDGVVTLSLSSPSDFRPERPLRVGDQSIHGSSMIVGVPHYVIFLKDDLWSHDVIPLGRAIREHAELQPKGANVNFVVVRDTHSIDVRTYERGVEAETLSCGSGVVASVSASALFDRVKSPVSVLTRSGITLEVSFSIDNGEMRDIRLRGDARLVYRSALTAETIDGFDPDFVRNPAEKALSAGS
;
A
#
# COMPACT_ATOMS: atom_id res chain seq x y z
N MET A 1 -36.12 9.74 -7.04
CA MET A 1 -35.58 9.00 -8.22
C MET A 1 -34.63 7.95 -7.66
N LYS A 2 -34.83 6.66 -7.95
CA LYS A 2 -33.83 5.63 -7.56
C LYS A 2 -32.56 5.94 -8.37
N GLN A 3 -31.48 6.31 -7.68
CA GLN A 3 -30.17 6.40 -8.34
C GLN A 3 -29.83 5.03 -8.92
N ASP A 4 -29.36 5.01 -10.17
CA ASP A 4 -28.87 3.76 -10.76
C ASP A 4 -27.73 3.19 -9.90
N PRO A 5 -27.73 1.87 -9.68
CA PRO A 5 -26.68 1.23 -8.89
C PRO A 5 -25.29 1.63 -9.40
N LEU A 6 -24.36 1.92 -8.48
CA LEU A 6 -23.00 2.32 -8.81
C LEU A 6 -22.13 1.07 -9.03
N PRO A 7 -21.70 0.78 -10.29
CA PRO A 7 -20.88 -0.40 -10.56
C PRO A 7 -19.50 -0.29 -9.88
N PHE A 8 -19.00 -1.42 -9.38
CA PHE A 8 -17.66 -1.54 -8.83
C PHE A 8 -17.03 -2.89 -9.14
N SER A 9 -15.73 -2.96 -8.99
CA SER A 9 -14.95 -4.20 -8.96
C SER A 9 -14.29 -4.38 -7.59
N LYS A 10 -14.46 -5.55 -6.97
CA LYS A 10 -13.65 -5.96 -5.83
C LYS A 10 -12.34 -6.51 -6.36
N MET A 11 -11.23 -5.92 -5.93
CA MET A 11 -9.90 -6.31 -6.36
C MET A 11 -9.00 -6.57 -5.16
N ALA A 12 -7.98 -7.39 -5.34
CA ALA A 12 -6.98 -7.66 -4.32
C ALA A 12 -5.57 -7.66 -4.91
N GLY A 13 -4.59 -7.17 -4.17
CA GLY A 13 -3.18 -7.18 -4.57
C GLY A 13 -2.26 -7.11 -3.37
N GLY A 14 -1.26 -7.98 -3.30
CA GLY A 14 -0.30 -8.03 -2.20
C GLY A 14 -0.90 -8.34 -0.83
N GLY A 15 -2.15 -8.79 -0.74
CA GLY A 15 -2.86 -9.02 0.52
C GLY A 15 -3.79 -7.89 0.95
N ASN A 16 -3.75 -6.72 0.31
CA ASN A 16 -4.79 -5.70 0.46
C ASN A 16 -5.94 -5.93 -0.51
N ASP A 17 -7.14 -5.50 -0.13
CA ASP A 17 -8.31 -5.54 -0.98
C ASP A 17 -8.97 -4.16 -1.14
N PHE A 18 -9.54 -3.93 -2.32
CA PHE A 18 -10.04 -2.62 -2.72
C PHE A 18 -11.39 -2.72 -3.42
N VAL A 19 -12.23 -1.71 -3.20
CA VAL A 19 -13.37 -1.40 -4.06
C VAL A 19 -12.90 -0.41 -5.11
N VAL A 20 -12.87 -0.83 -6.38
CA VAL A 20 -12.44 0.00 -7.51
C VAL A 20 -13.65 0.47 -8.29
N ILE A 21 -13.79 1.79 -8.47
CA ILE A 21 -14.94 2.44 -9.11
C ILE A 21 -14.46 3.30 -10.29
N ASP A 22 -15.08 3.15 -11.45
CA ASP A 22 -14.93 4.10 -12.56
C ASP A 22 -15.74 5.36 -12.26
N ASN A 23 -15.06 6.40 -11.80
CA ASN A 23 -15.64 7.70 -11.46
C ASN A 23 -15.36 8.78 -12.52
N ARG A 24 -15.00 8.41 -13.75
CA ARG A 24 -14.75 9.38 -14.82
C ARG A 24 -15.98 10.24 -15.18
N ALA A 25 -17.17 9.73 -14.88
CA ALA A 25 -18.42 10.46 -15.01
C ALA A 25 -18.82 11.30 -13.78
N GLY A 26 -17.98 11.36 -12.72
CA GLY A 26 -18.24 12.14 -11.51
C GLY A 26 -19.45 11.67 -10.69
N ARG A 27 -19.75 10.36 -10.69
CA ARG A 27 -20.92 9.80 -9.98
C ARG A 27 -20.77 9.77 -8.46
N VAL A 28 -19.52 9.75 -7.97
CA VAL A 28 -19.20 9.79 -6.54
C VAL A 28 -19.02 11.25 -6.13
N SER A 29 -19.97 11.80 -5.37
CA SER A 29 -19.99 13.19 -4.91
C SER A 29 -19.36 13.36 -3.51
N ASP A 30 -19.59 12.41 -2.61
CA ASP A 30 -18.99 12.34 -1.28
C ASP A 30 -18.15 11.06 -1.18
N GLU A 31 -16.88 11.20 -1.57
CA GLU A 31 -15.95 10.08 -1.61
C GLU A 31 -15.57 9.58 -0.21
N VAL A 32 -15.52 10.49 0.78
CA VAL A 32 -15.12 10.17 2.15
C VAL A 32 -16.20 9.33 2.82
N GLU A 33 -17.44 9.81 2.82
CA GLU A 33 -18.55 9.09 3.45
C GLU A 33 -18.84 7.77 2.72
N LEU A 34 -18.84 7.78 1.38
CA LEU A 34 -18.99 6.55 0.61
C LEU A 34 -17.94 5.50 1.02
N THR A 35 -16.65 5.91 1.08
CA THR A 35 -15.55 5.00 1.44
C THR A 35 -15.75 4.41 2.83
N ARG A 36 -16.06 5.25 3.82
CA ARG A 36 -16.27 4.81 5.20
C ARG A 36 -17.38 3.75 5.31
N ARG A 37 -18.46 3.93 4.56
CA ARG A 37 -19.58 2.98 4.55
C ARG A 37 -19.22 1.70 3.81
N ILE A 38 -18.78 1.76 2.58
CA ILE A 38 -18.55 0.55 1.78
C ILE A 38 -17.36 -0.29 2.25
N CYS A 39 -16.39 0.31 2.94
CA CYS A 39 -15.28 -0.41 3.55
C CYS A 39 -15.61 -1.06 4.89
N THR A 40 -16.82 -0.85 5.45
CA THR A 40 -17.23 -1.46 6.72
C THR A 40 -17.46 -2.96 6.52
N PRO A 41 -16.66 -3.85 7.15
CA PRO A 41 -16.83 -5.28 7.03
C PRO A 41 -18.14 -5.75 7.67
N HIS A 42 -18.69 -6.86 7.18
CA HIS A 42 -19.92 -7.51 7.63
C HIS A 42 -21.23 -6.75 7.35
N LEU A 43 -21.21 -5.42 7.28
CA LEU A 43 -22.40 -4.60 7.03
C LEU A 43 -22.44 -4.06 5.60
N SER A 44 -21.32 -4.01 4.91
CA SER A 44 -21.20 -3.58 3.52
C SER A 44 -20.22 -4.47 2.77
N VAL A 45 -19.59 -3.96 1.71
CA VAL A 45 -18.63 -4.72 0.88
C VAL A 45 -17.42 -5.17 1.69
N GLY A 46 -16.95 -4.33 2.61
CA GLY A 46 -15.71 -4.54 3.36
C GLY A 46 -14.48 -4.43 2.46
N ALA A 47 -13.55 -3.55 2.78
CA ALA A 47 -12.29 -3.41 2.04
C ALA A 47 -11.28 -2.60 2.87
N ASP A 48 -9.99 -2.71 2.54
CA ASP A 48 -8.93 -1.86 3.09
C ASP A 48 -8.99 -0.44 2.55
N GLY A 49 -9.64 -0.24 1.40
CA GLY A 49 -9.81 1.09 0.83
C GLY A 49 -10.59 1.11 -0.48
N VAL A 50 -10.78 2.33 -0.98
CA VAL A 50 -11.44 2.62 -2.26
C VAL A 50 -10.46 3.23 -3.24
N VAL A 51 -10.53 2.78 -4.48
CA VAL A 51 -9.80 3.35 -5.61
C VAL A 51 -10.81 3.93 -6.59
N LEU A 52 -10.77 5.25 -6.78
CA LEU A 52 -11.55 5.94 -7.81
C LEU A 52 -10.69 6.15 -9.05
N ILE A 53 -11.20 5.75 -10.21
CA ILE A 53 -10.59 6.01 -11.51
C ILE A 53 -11.27 7.25 -12.10
N GLU A 54 -10.50 8.29 -12.34
CA GLU A 54 -10.97 9.59 -12.82
C GLU A 54 -10.28 9.98 -14.13
N GLY A 55 -10.83 10.97 -14.84
CA GLY A 55 -10.17 11.53 -16.00
C GLY A 55 -8.87 12.25 -15.62
N SER A 56 -7.88 12.23 -16.50
CA SER A 56 -6.61 12.95 -16.36
C SER A 56 -6.25 13.68 -17.64
N ALA A 57 -5.69 14.89 -17.51
CA ALA A 57 -5.07 15.61 -18.61
C ALA A 57 -3.57 15.28 -18.78
N LEU A 58 -2.96 14.59 -17.81
CA LEU A 58 -1.53 14.34 -17.72
C LEU A 58 -1.14 12.87 -17.99
N ALA A 59 -2.13 11.97 -17.84
CA ALA A 59 -1.92 10.52 -17.89
C ALA A 59 -3.12 9.82 -18.57
N ASN A 60 -3.09 8.49 -18.65
CA ASN A 60 -4.22 7.73 -19.19
C ASN A 60 -5.47 7.87 -18.31
N PHE A 61 -5.26 7.97 -16.99
CA PHE A 61 -6.29 8.27 -16.00
C PHE A 61 -5.63 8.77 -14.71
N ARG A 62 -6.45 9.34 -13.83
CA ARG A 62 -6.07 9.67 -12.45
C ARG A 62 -6.62 8.59 -11.51
N MET A 63 -5.79 8.14 -10.60
CA MET A 63 -6.16 7.28 -9.49
C MET A 63 -6.26 8.12 -8.22
N ARG A 64 -7.40 8.08 -7.56
CA ARG A 64 -7.57 8.58 -6.20
C ARG A 64 -7.76 7.41 -5.25
N TYR A 65 -6.96 7.38 -4.19
CA TYR A 65 -7.01 6.33 -3.18
C TYR A 65 -7.47 6.88 -1.84
N LEU A 66 -8.43 6.20 -1.23
CA LEU A 66 -8.91 6.48 0.11
C LEU A 66 -8.75 5.22 0.97
N ASN A 67 -8.19 5.40 2.17
CA ASN A 67 -8.16 4.37 3.20
C ASN A 67 -9.58 4.06 3.69
N ALA A 68 -9.78 2.93 4.35
CA ALA A 68 -11.10 2.52 4.85
C ALA A 68 -11.77 3.55 5.77
N ASP A 69 -11.00 4.39 6.48
CA ASP A 69 -11.51 5.46 7.34
C ASP A 69 -11.94 6.73 6.58
N GLY A 70 -11.79 6.74 5.25
CA GLY A 70 -12.08 7.87 4.37
C GLY A 70 -10.91 8.85 4.21
N SER A 71 -9.80 8.68 4.90
CA SER A 71 -8.62 9.52 4.72
C SER A 71 -7.98 9.27 3.35
N ARG A 72 -7.47 10.34 2.73
CA ARG A 72 -6.76 10.23 1.46
C ARG A 72 -5.37 9.67 1.67
N GLY A 73 -5.04 8.61 0.94
CA GLY A 73 -3.70 8.05 0.90
C GLY A 73 -2.84 8.74 -0.15
N GLU A 74 -1.59 9.06 0.19
CA GLU A 74 -0.64 9.67 -0.74
C GLU A 74 -0.26 8.72 -1.88
N PHE A 75 -0.02 7.46 -1.55
CA PHE A 75 0.35 6.39 -2.49
C PHE A 75 0.10 5.01 -1.90
N CYS A 76 -0.46 4.11 -2.71
CA CYS A 76 -0.62 2.70 -2.39
C CYS A 76 -0.24 1.85 -3.59
N ALA A 77 0.94 1.23 -3.56
CA ALA A 77 1.43 0.41 -4.68
C ALA A 77 0.50 -0.78 -5.00
N ASN A 78 -0.09 -1.40 -3.96
CA ASN A 78 -1.04 -2.50 -4.12
C ASN A 78 -2.33 -2.02 -4.84
N GLY A 79 -2.88 -0.89 -4.40
CA GLY A 79 -4.03 -0.25 -5.05
C GLY A 79 -3.72 0.22 -6.47
N THR A 80 -2.49 0.73 -6.72
CA THR A 80 -2.08 1.18 -8.06
C THR A 80 -1.99 0.01 -9.05
N ARG A 81 -1.51 -1.18 -8.61
CA ARG A 81 -1.55 -2.38 -9.45
C ARG A 81 -3.00 -2.80 -9.76
N CYS A 82 -3.89 -2.76 -8.77
CA CYS A 82 -5.31 -3.03 -8.96
C CYS A 82 -5.95 -2.03 -9.94
N ALA A 83 -5.66 -0.73 -9.80
CA ALA A 83 -6.13 0.32 -10.72
C ALA A 83 -5.67 0.08 -12.16
N ALA A 84 -4.40 -0.27 -12.36
CA ALA A 84 -3.83 -0.54 -13.67
C ALA A 84 -4.54 -1.74 -14.35
N ARG A 85 -4.68 -2.86 -13.63
CA ARG A 85 -5.36 -4.03 -14.15
C ARG A 85 -6.85 -3.77 -14.42
N PHE A 86 -7.52 -3.06 -13.50
CA PHE A 86 -8.91 -2.64 -13.70
C PHE A 86 -9.07 -1.81 -14.97
N ALA A 87 -8.17 -0.86 -15.22
CA ALA A 87 -8.23 0.00 -16.39
C ALA A 87 -8.10 -0.78 -17.70
N VAL A 88 -7.23 -1.79 -17.77
CA VAL A 88 -7.14 -2.70 -18.92
C VAL A 88 -8.41 -3.52 -19.08
N LEU A 89 -8.89 -4.15 -18.02
CA LEU A 89 -10.10 -5.01 -18.04
C LEU A 89 -11.39 -4.25 -18.40
N SER A 90 -11.38 -2.93 -18.19
CA SER A 90 -12.53 -2.03 -18.47
C SER A 90 -12.34 -1.21 -19.75
N GLY A 91 -11.26 -1.44 -20.52
CA GLY A 91 -10.99 -0.70 -21.76
C GLY A 91 -10.68 0.79 -21.57
N ILE A 92 -10.26 1.19 -20.36
CA ILE A 92 -9.93 2.58 -20.00
C ILE A 92 -8.54 2.96 -20.49
N ALA A 93 -7.58 2.02 -20.40
CA ALA A 93 -6.21 2.24 -20.79
C ALA A 93 -5.60 1.01 -21.48
N PRO A 94 -4.57 1.18 -22.34
CA PRO A 94 -3.82 0.07 -22.90
C PRO A 94 -2.97 -0.62 -21.82
N PRO A 95 -2.39 -1.82 -22.10
CA PRO A 95 -1.54 -2.54 -21.13
C PRO A 95 -0.35 -1.75 -20.60
N ARG A 96 0.25 -0.88 -21.41
CA ARG A 96 1.28 0.08 -20.98
C ARG A 96 0.64 1.44 -20.81
N MET A 97 0.73 1.99 -19.60
CA MET A 97 0.02 3.20 -19.24
C MET A 97 0.80 4.08 -18.25
N ARG A 98 0.37 5.31 -18.14
CA ARG A 98 0.76 6.27 -17.11
C ARG A 98 -0.46 6.55 -16.24
N ILE A 99 -0.26 6.58 -14.94
CA ILE A 99 -1.30 6.80 -13.92
C ILE A 99 -0.93 8.05 -13.14
N GLU A 100 -1.82 9.03 -13.10
CA GLU A 100 -1.69 10.18 -12.22
C GLU A 100 -2.12 9.78 -10.80
N THR A 101 -1.26 10.00 -9.82
CA THR A 101 -1.51 9.75 -8.39
C THR A 101 -1.18 11.00 -7.59
N GLU A 102 -1.55 11.05 -6.31
CA GLU A 102 -1.16 12.16 -5.42
C GLU A 102 0.37 12.26 -5.25
N ALA A 103 1.11 11.16 -5.40
CA ALA A 103 2.58 11.12 -5.36
C ALA A 103 3.24 11.42 -6.72
N GLY A 104 2.47 11.75 -7.77
CA GLY A 104 2.96 12.02 -9.11
C GLY A 104 2.56 10.97 -10.13
N ILE A 105 3.25 10.96 -11.27
CA ILE A 105 2.96 10.04 -12.38
C ILE A 105 3.70 8.72 -12.18
N VAL A 106 2.95 7.62 -12.19
CA VAL A 106 3.46 6.24 -12.09
C VAL A 106 3.27 5.53 -13.43
N GLY A 107 4.32 4.92 -13.96
CA GLY A 107 4.25 4.02 -15.09
C GLY A 107 3.73 2.65 -14.65
N ALA A 108 2.86 2.03 -15.43
CA ALA A 108 2.38 0.68 -15.19
C ALA A 108 2.35 -0.15 -16.47
N GLU A 109 2.64 -1.43 -16.33
CA GLU A 109 2.54 -2.44 -17.38
C GLU A 109 1.77 -3.65 -16.86
N VAL A 110 0.73 -4.07 -17.59
CA VAL A 110 -0.11 -5.22 -17.25
C VAL A 110 0.20 -6.33 -18.24
N ASP A 111 0.70 -7.44 -17.74
CA ASP A 111 1.00 -8.62 -18.55
C ASP A 111 -0.28 -9.35 -18.97
N PRO A 112 -0.24 -10.21 -20.01
CA PRO A 112 -1.40 -10.99 -20.43
C PRO A 112 -2.01 -11.89 -19.35
N ASP A 113 -1.19 -12.38 -18.41
CA ASP A 113 -1.61 -13.16 -17.23
C ASP A 113 -2.18 -12.31 -16.10
N GLY A 114 -2.15 -10.98 -16.26
CA GLY A 114 -2.71 -10.01 -15.32
C GLY A 114 -1.79 -9.61 -14.17
N VAL A 115 -0.53 -10.01 -14.20
CA VAL A 115 0.50 -9.48 -13.29
C VAL A 115 0.84 -8.06 -13.69
N VAL A 116 1.12 -7.21 -12.71
CA VAL A 116 1.34 -5.78 -12.94
C VAL A 116 2.72 -5.36 -12.47
N THR A 117 3.43 -4.64 -13.32
CA THR A 117 4.71 -4.00 -13.01
C THR A 117 4.51 -2.50 -12.93
N LEU A 118 4.90 -1.89 -11.80
CA LEU A 118 4.93 -0.44 -11.61
C LEU A 118 6.37 0.07 -11.76
N SER A 119 6.54 1.20 -12.45
CA SER A 119 7.79 1.96 -12.46
C SER A 119 7.72 3.01 -11.36
N LEU A 120 8.61 2.91 -10.38
CA LEU A 120 8.61 3.75 -9.19
C LEU A 120 9.81 4.70 -9.18
N SER A 121 9.69 5.78 -8.42
CA SER A 121 10.79 6.71 -8.19
C SER A 121 11.90 6.05 -7.36
N SER A 122 13.13 6.49 -7.57
CA SER A 122 14.27 6.07 -6.75
C SER A 122 14.08 6.45 -5.28
N PRO A 123 14.54 5.61 -4.33
CA PRO A 123 14.62 5.99 -2.94
C PRO A 123 15.46 7.25 -2.76
N SER A 124 15.12 8.03 -1.76
CA SER A 124 15.87 9.23 -1.40
C SER A 124 16.21 9.24 0.10
N ASP A 125 17.10 10.14 0.51
CA ASP A 125 17.53 10.33 1.91
C ASP A 125 17.97 9.01 2.58
N PHE A 126 18.74 8.18 1.85
CA PHE A 126 19.27 6.93 2.39
C PHE A 126 20.32 7.24 3.47
N ARG A 127 20.07 6.76 4.67
CA ARG A 127 20.97 6.85 5.82
C ARG A 127 21.28 5.45 6.31
N PRO A 128 22.45 4.91 5.93
CA PRO A 128 22.89 3.61 6.42
C PRO A 128 23.20 3.69 7.92
N GLU A 129 23.07 2.57 8.59
CA GLU A 129 23.51 2.40 9.99
C GLU A 129 23.03 3.51 10.94
N ARG A 130 21.74 3.82 10.89
CA ARG A 130 21.09 4.77 11.81
C ARG A 130 20.59 4.02 13.05
N PRO A 131 21.39 3.92 14.14
CA PRO A 131 20.93 3.25 15.35
C PRO A 131 19.86 4.10 16.06
N LEU A 132 18.83 3.44 16.59
CA LEU A 132 17.81 4.05 17.45
C LEU A 132 17.82 3.39 18.81
N ARG A 133 17.72 4.18 19.89
CA ARG A 133 17.65 3.65 21.24
C ARG A 133 16.22 3.37 21.65
N VAL A 134 15.86 2.09 21.75
CA VAL A 134 14.54 1.64 22.20
C VAL A 134 14.69 0.97 23.56
N GLY A 135 14.26 1.65 24.63
CA GLY A 135 14.57 1.24 26.00
C GLY A 135 16.08 1.16 26.23
N ASP A 136 16.57 0.02 26.70
CA ASP A 136 18.00 -0.22 26.92
C ASP A 136 18.75 -0.80 25.71
N GLN A 137 18.03 -1.06 24.62
CA GLN A 137 18.59 -1.66 23.41
C GLN A 137 18.95 -0.60 22.36
N SER A 138 20.06 -0.80 21.65
CA SER A 138 20.40 -0.06 20.43
C SER A 138 19.97 -0.89 19.23
N ILE A 139 18.95 -0.42 18.51
CA ILE A 139 18.41 -1.08 17.32
C ILE A 139 19.12 -0.48 16.10
N HIS A 140 19.86 -1.32 15.38
CA HIS A 140 20.57 -0.92 14.17
C HIS A 140 19.68 -1.12 12.95
N GLY A 141 19.50 -0.05 12.19
CA GLY A 141 18.72 -0.07 10.95
C GLY A 141 19.14 1.05 10.02
N SER A 142 18.49 1.11 8.88
CA SER A 142 18.68 2.14 7.86
C SER A 142 17.39 2.90 7.63
N SER A 143 17.47 4.20 7.37
CA SER A 143 16.28 4.97 6.99
C SER A 143 16.37 5.45 5.55
N MET A 144 15.22 5.57 4.88
CA MET A 144 15.08 6.13 3.54
C MET A 144 13.64 6.57 3.28
N ILE A 145 13.44 7.30 2.20
CA ILE A 145 12.12 7.69 1.70
C ILE A 145 11.84 6.92 0.41
N VAL A 146 10.73 6.17 0.39
CA VAL A 146 10.15 5.54 -0.79
C VAL A 146 8.67 5.95 -0.85
N GLY A 147 8.43 7.14 -1.41
CA GLY A 147 7.16 7.85 -1.28
C GLY A 147 6.91 8.36 0.14
N VAL A 148 7.04 7.50 1.14
CA VAL A 148 6.93 7.78 2.58
C VAL A 148 8.19 7.33 3.32
N PRO A 149 8.42 7.80 4.58
CA PRO A 149 9.59 7.37 5.36
C PRO A 149 9.52 5.88 5.73
N HIS A 150 10.67 5.22 5.63
CA HIS A 150 10.89 3.83 6.02
C HIS A 150 12.10 3.68 6.93
N TYR A 151 12.00 2.75 7.88
CA TYR A 151 13.11 2.27 8.69
C TYR A 151 13.23 0.76 8.47
N VAL A 152 14.42 0.29 8.06
CA VAL A 152 14.70 -1.10 7.67
C VAL A 152 15.66 -1.73 8.66
N ILE A 153 15.28 -2.88 9.22
CA ILE A 153 16.05 -3.65 10.20
C ILE A 153 16.35 -5.02 9.61
N PHE A 154 17.62 -5.41 9.64
CA PHE A 154 18.04 -6.75 9.26
C PHE A 154 18.05 -7.68 10.47
N LEU A 155 17.31 -8.77 10.39
CA LEU A 155 17.32 -9.85 11.37
C LEU A 155 18.24 -10.97 10.89
N LYS A 156 18.81 -11.73 11.85
CA LYS A 156 19.68 -12.86 11.57
C LYS A 156 18.93 -14.21 11.61
N ASP A 157 17.84 -14.23 12.39
CA ASP A 157 17.08 -15.42 12.67
C ASP A 157 15.81 -15.52 11.82
N ASP A 158 14.99 -16.54 12.05
CA ASP A 158 13.73 -16.73 11.33
C ASP A 158 12.77 -15.58 11.58
N LEU A 159 12.47 -14.83 10.52
CA LEU A 159 11.57 -13.66 10.54
C LEU A 159 10.17 -14.01 11.08
N TRP A 160 9.70 -15.23 10.80
CA TRP A 160 8.32 -15.63 11.06
C TRP A 160 8.06 -15.95 12.55
N SER A 161 9.11 -16.22 13.31
CA SER A 161 9.04 -16.46 14.76
C SER A 161 9.07 -15.19 15.60
N HIS A 162 9.41 -14.01 15.02
CA HIS A 162 9.50 -12.75 15.75
C HIS A 162 8.13 -12.12 15.96
N ASP A 163 7.89 -11.58 17.17
CA ASP A 163 6.81 -10.62 17.40
C ASP A 163 7.32 -9.22 17.00
N VAL A 164 6.95 -8.80 15.78
CA VAL A 164 7.40 -7.53 15.20
C VAL A 164 6.58 -6.31 15.68
N ILE A 165 5.44 -6.53 16.32
CA ILE A 165 4.49 -5.46 16.66
C ILE A 165 5.05 -4.54 17.76
N PRO A 166 5.55 -5.02 18.91
CA PRO A 166 6.05 -4.13 19.96
C PRO A 166 7.23 -3.28 19.50
N LEU A 167 8.20 -3.89 18.82
CA LEU A 167 9.37 -3.18 18.31
C LEU A 167 9.00 -2.25 17.16
N GLY A 168 8.12 -2.67 16.27
CA GLY A 168 7.61 -1.86 15.17
C GLY A 168 6.94 -0.58 15.67
N ARG A 169 6.05 -0.69 16.67
CA ARG A 169 5.40 0.44 17.31
C ARG A 169 6.40 1.40 17.95
N ALA A 170 7.33 0.86 18.77
CA ALA A 170 8.32 1.68 19.48
C ALA A 170 9.20 2.48 18.51
N ILE A 171 9.59 1.90 17.38
CA ILE A 171 10.38 2.60 16.35
C ILE A 171 9.50 3.57 15.56
N ARG A 172 8.27 3.19 15.19
CA ARG A 172 7.32 4.05 14.48
C ARG A 172 7.10 5.37 15.24
N GLU A 173 7.05 5.33 16.57
CA GLU A 173 6.82 6.46 17.48
C GLU A 173 8.10 7.14 17.96
N HIS A 174 9.27 6.62 17.57
CA HIS A 174 10.56 7.10 18.08
C HIS A 174 10.78 8.58 17.76
N ALA A 175 11.26 9.35 18.76
CA ALA A 175 11.40 10.82 18.68
C ALA A 175 12.26 11.27 17.47
N GLU A 176 13.33 10.53 17.15
CA GLU A 176 14.21 10.86 16.02
C GLU A 176 13.56 10.69 14.64
N LEU A 177 12.43 9.99 14.55
CA LEU A 177 11.68 9.79 13.30
C LEU A 177 10.49 10.75 13.19
N GLN A 178 10.20 11.53 14.23
CA GLN A 178 9.11 12.50 14.23
C GLN A 178 9.45 13.77 13.42
N PRO A 179 8.44 14.56 12.94
CA PRO A 179 7.01 14.39 13.20
C PRO A 179 6.31 13.35 12.33
N LYS A 180 6.94 12.88 11.25
CA LYS A 180 6.29 11.98 10.28
C LYS A 180 6.22 10.53 10.75
N GLY A 181 7.18 10.08 11.58
CA GLY A 181 7.39 8.66 11.86
C GLY A 181 7.80 7.89 10.60
N ALA A 182 7.87 6.56 10.70
CA ALA A 182 8.25 5.72 9.56
C ALA A 182 7.48 4.39 9.58
N ASN A 183 7.31 3.77 8.40
CA ASN A 183 7.02 2.35 8.29
C ASN A 183 8.26 1.57 8.73
N VAL A 184 8.09 0.54 9.53
CA VAL A 184 9.20 -0.28 10.04
C VAL A 184 9.21 -1.63 9.34
N ASN A 185 10.28 -1.91 8.63
CA ASN A 185 10.43 -3.13 7.83
C ASN A 185 11.47 -4.04 8.47
N PHE A 186 11.08 -5.27 8.76
CA PHE A 186 11.93 -6.31 9.28
C PHE A 186 12.32 -7.25 8.13
N VAL A 187 13.61 -7.47 7.92
CA VAL A 187 14.14 -8.12 6.73
C VAL A 187 15.06 -9.29 7.12
N VAL A 188 14.85 -10.42 6.48
CA VAL A 188 15.81 -11.54 6.46
C VAL A 188 16.24 -11.77 5.02
N VAL A 189 17.54 -11.69 4.76
CA VAL A 189 18.12 -12.03 3.45
C VAL A 189 18.28 -13.55 3.40
N ARG A 190 17.63 -14.17 2.41
CA ARG A 190 17.69 -15.63 2.19
C ARG A 190 18.85 -16.02 1.29
N ASP A 191 19.00 -15.30 0.19
CA ASP A 191 20.11 -15.42 -0.76
C ASP A 191 20.28 -14.12 -1.57
N THR A 192 21.13 -14.13 -2.59
CA THR A 192 21.42 -12.96 -3.43
C THR A 192 20.23 -12.47 -4.26
N HIS A 193 19.14 -13.22 -4.35
CA HIS A 193 17.96 -12.90 -5.15
C HIS A 193 16.65 -13.05 -4.38
N SER A 194 16.71 -13.28 -3.06
CA SER A 194 15.50 -13.42 -2.26
C SER A 194 15.65 -12.88 -0.84
N ILE A 195 14.57 -12.21 -0.37
CA ILE A 195 14.43 -11.72 0.99
C ILE A 195 13.01 -11.99 1.51
N ASP A 196 12.87 -12.09 2.82
CA ASP A 196 11.58 -12.07 3.50
C ASP A 196 11.39 -10.71 4.17
N VAL A 197 10.18 -10.17 4.11
CA VAL A 197 9.85 -8.85 4.68
C VAL A 197 8.54 -8.90 5.46
N ARG A 198 8.57 -8.32 6.67
CA ARG A 198 7.37 -8.00 7.46
C ARG A 198 7.38 -6.51 7.77
N THR A 199 6.22 -5.86 7.74
CA THR A 199 6.12 -4.40 7.91
C THR A 199 5.09 -4.03 8.97
N TYR A 200 5.52 -3.23 9.97
CA TYR A 200 4.63 -2.45 10.82
C TYR A 200 4.37 -1.11 10.12
N GLU A 201 3.11 -0.83 9.80
CA GLU A 201 2.77 0.26 8.89
C GLU A 201 2.22 1.48 9.62
N ARG A 202 2.80 2.64 9.33
CA ARG A 202 2.35 3.94 9.78
C ARG A 202 0.96 4.27 9.23
N GLY A 203 0.06 4.71 10.10
CA GLY A 203 -1.33 5.04 9.75
C GLY A 203 -2.28 3.86 9.88
N VAL A 204 -1.77 2.61 9.77
CA VAL A 204 -2.50 1.39 10.13
C VAL A 204 -2.25 1.05 11.60
N GLU A 205 -1.05 1.37 12.09
CA GLU A 205 -0.56 1.15 13.46
C GLU A 205 -0.61 -0.33 13.86
N ALA A 206 -0.34 -1.19 12.89
CA ALA A 206 -0.29 -2.64 13.01
C ALA A 206 0.66 -3.24 11.97
N GLU A 207 0.94 -4.54 12.10
CA GLU A 207 1.56 -5.30 11.03
C GLU A 207 0.58 -5.51 9.88
N THR A 208 0.98 -5.15 8.66
CA THR A 208 0.18 -5.37 7.45
C THR A 208 0.61 -6.63 6.71
N LEU A 209 -0.28 -7.14 5.86
CA LEU A 209 0.01 -8.32 5.03
C LEU A 209 1.09 -8.03 3.98
N SER A 210 1.16 -6.80 3.47
CA SER A 210 2.20 -6.37 2.54
C SER A 210 2.20 -4.84 2.38
N CYS A 211 3.36 -4.23 2.44
CA CYS A 211 3.59 -2.82 2.13
C CYS A 211 4.50 -2.71 0.90
N GLY A 212 3.96 -2.27 -0.24
CA GLY A 212 4.73 -2.22 -1.49
C GLY A 212 5.94 -1.28 -1.43
N SER A 213 5.80 -0.10 -0.81
CA SER A 213 6.94 0.82 -0.58
C SER A 213 7.94 0.25 0.43
N GLY A 214 7.45 -0.48 1.45
CA GLY A 214 8.29 -1.21 2.41
C GLY A 214 9.10 -2.32 1.74
N VAL A 215 8.52 -3.04 0.79
CA VAL A 215 9.24 -4.02 -0.04
C VAL A 215 10.36 -3.35 -0.83
N VAL A 216 10.07 -2.24 -1.51
CA VAL A 216 11.10 -1.48 -2.25
C VAL A 216 12.18 -0.95 -1.31
N ALA A 217 11.82 -0.38 -0.16
CA ALA A 217 12.78 0.11 0.82
C ALA A 217 13.70 -1.02 1.34
N SER A 218 13.13 -2.19 1.61
CA SER A 218 13.86 -3.37 2.08
C SER A 218 14.86 -3.88 1.05
N VAL A 219 14.43 -4.00 -0.22
CA VAL A 219 15.31 -4.38 -1.33
C VAL A 219 16.40 -3.32 -1.53
N SER A 220 16.04 -2.03 -1.48
CA SER A 220 17.00 -0.93 -1.63
C SER A 220 18.09 -0.95 -0.57
N ALA A 221 17.73 -1.09 0.69
CA ALA A 221 18.71 -1.22 1.77
C ALA A 221 19.60 -2.47 1.57
N SER A 222 18.99 -3.60 1.21
CA SER A 222 19.73 -4.86 0.96
C SER A 222 20.72 -4.72 -0.19
N ALA A 223 20.32 -4.07 -1.28
CA ALA A 223 21.16 -3.86 -2.46
C ALA A 223 22.30 -2.85 -2.21
N LEU A 224 22.01 -1.76 -1.50
CA LEU A 224 23.01 -0.74 -1.16
C LEU A 224 24.07 -1.25 -0.15
N PHE A 225 23.75 -2.33 0.60
CA PHE A 225 24.72 -3.08 1.38
C PHE A 225 25.31 -4.30 0.65
N ASP A 226 25.13 -4.39 -0.67
CA ASP A 226 25.64 -5.49 -1.52
C ASP A 226 25.20 -6.91 -1.04
N ARG A 227 24.03 -7.00 -0.42
CA ARG A 227 23.47 -8.27 0.09
C ARG A 227 22.62 -8.99 -0.95
N VAL A 228 22.03 -8.23 -1.89
CA VAL A 228 21.17 -8.79 -2.96
C VAL A 228 21.46 -8.15 -4.31
N LYS A 229 21.10 -8.85 -5.39
CA LYS A 229 21.24 -8.42 -6.79
C LYS A 229 19.90 -8.52 -7.51
N SER A 230 19.65 -7.55 -8.39
CA SER A 230 18.44 -7.48 -9.22
C SER A 230 18.33 -8.68 -10.18
N PRO A 231 17.13 -9.26 -10.39
CA PRO A 231 15.90 -9.00 -9.66
C PRO A 231 15.88 -9.69 -8.30
N VAL A 232 15.04 -9.19 -7.36
CA VAL A 232 14.88 -9.74 -6.02
C VAL A 232 13.44 -10.16 -5.78
N SER A 233 13.24 -11.40 -5.42
CA SER A 233 11.98 -11.97 -4.96
C SER A 233 11.78 -11.64 -3.48
N VAL A 234 10.62 -11.11 -3.11
CA VAL A 234 10.30 -10.69 -1.75
C VAL A 234 9.07 -11.41 -1.24
N LEU A 235 9.25 -12.33 -0.29
CA LEU A 235 8.15 -12.97 0.40
C LEU A 235 7.62 -12.04 1.49
N THR A 236 6.32 -11.76 1.45
CA THR A 236 5.63 -10.90 2.42
C THR A 236 4.75 -11.70 3.37
N ARG A 237 4.23 -11.04 4.41
CA ARG A 237 3.32 -11.65 5.41
C ARG A 237 2.07 -12.28 4.78
N SER A 238 1.65 -11.79 3.62
CA SER A 238 0.50 -12.36 2.89
C SER A 238 0.77 -13.75 2.29
N GLY A 239 2.01 -14.23 2.31
CA GLY A 239 2.44 -15.41 1.55
C GLY A 239 2.58 -15.16 0.04
N ILE A 240 2.34 -13.92 -0.41
CA ILE A 240 2.49 -13.52 -1.80
C ILE A 240 3.92 -13.00 -2.00
N THR A 241 4.56 -13.46 -3.08
CA THR A 241 5.87 -12.98 -3.50
C THR A 241 5.70 -11.80 -4.46
N LEU A 242 6.37 -10.71 -4.14
CA LEU A 242 6.58 -9.57 -5.03
C LEU A 242 7.98 -9.63 -5.61
N GLU A 243 8.20 -9.01 -6.76
CA GLU A 243 9.52 -8.91 -7.37
C GLU A 243 9.92 -7.44 -7.53
N VAL A 244 11.16 -7.13 -7.17
CA VAL A 244 11.75 -5.80 -7.40
C VAL A 244 12.95 -5.93 -8.29
N SER A 245 12.91 -5.26 -9.45
CA SER A 245 14.07 -5.10 -10.32
C SER A 245 14.56 -3.64 -10.31
N PHE A 246 15.86 -3.46 -10.47
CA PHE A 246 16.53 -2.17 -10.37
C PHE A 246 17.90 -2.20 -11.09
N SER A 247 18.46 -1.02 -11.32
CA SER A 247 19.86 -0.80 -11.64
C SER A 247 20.55 -0.03 -10.51
N ILE A 248 21.88 -0.14 -10.41
CA ILE A 248 22.70 0.71 -9.52
C ILE A 248 23.64 1.50 -10.40
N ASP A 249 23.58 2.82 -10.29
CA ASP A 249 24.46 3.76 -10.99
C ASP A 249 25.07 4.73 -9.98
N ASN A 250 26.42 4.78 -9.91
CA ASN A 250 27.17 5.63 -8.99
C ASN A 250 26.75 5.48 -7.50
N GLY A 251 26.38 4.26 -7.08
CA GLY A 251 25.94 3.98 -5.71
C GLY A 251 24.47 4.38 -5.41
N GLU A 252 23.75 4.84 -6.42
CA GLU A 252 22.32 5.14 -6.33
C GLU A 252 21.48 4.08 -7.05
N MET A 253 20.35 3.73 -6.45
CA MET A 253 19.40 2.81 -7.03
C MET A 253 18.48 3.53 -8.02
N ARG A 254 18.34 2.99 -9.25
CA ARG A 254 17.56 3.57 -10.35
C ARG A 254 16.70 2.52 -11.02
N ASP A 255 15.81 2.96 -11.92
CA ASP A 255 14.95 2.11 -12.76
C ASP A 255 14.14 1.09 -11.95
N ILE A 256 13.61 1.50 -10.81
CA ILE A 256 12.94 0.62 -9.89
C ILE A 256 11.61 0.17 -10.46
N ARG A 257 11.43 -1.13 -10.53
CA ARG A 257 10.19 -1.77 -10.98
C ARG A 257 9.71 -2.74 -9.91
N LEU A 258 8.47 -2.56 -9.49
CA LEU A 258 7.79 -3.43 -8.55
C LEU A 258 6.73 -4.24 -9.30
N ARG A 259 6.94 -5.55 -9.37
CA ARG A 259 6.06 -6.52 -10.02
C ARG A 259 5.28 -7.32 -8.98
N GLY A 260 3.98 -7.50 -9.21
CA GLY A 260 3.15 -8.27 -8.29
C GLY A 260 1.75 -8.51 -8.81
N ASP A 261 0.98 -9.27 -8.05
CA ASP A 261 -0.39 -9.61 -8.36
C ASP A 261 -1.34 -8.41 -8.28
N ALA A 262 -2.43 -8.52 -9.01
CA ALA A 262 -3.59 -7.65 -8.94
C ALA A 262 -4.81 -8.46 -9.39
N ARG A 263 -5.59 -8.96 -8.46
CA ARG A 263 -6.65 -9.95 -8.72
C ARG A 263 -8.01 -9.26 -8.84
N LEU A 264 -8.77 -9.57 -9.89
CA LEU A 264 -10.20 -9.28 -9.91
C LEU A 264 -10.92 -10.38 -9.13
N VAL A 265 -11.52 -10.03 -7.99
CA VAL A 265 -12.23 -10.98 -7.13
C VAL A 265 -13.65 -11.17 -7.65
N TYR A 266 -14.40 -10.06 -7.79
CA TYR A 266 -15.74 -10.04 -8.41
C TYR A 266 -16.11 -8.64 -8.90
N ARG A 267 -17.19 -8.57 -9.69
CA ARG A 267 -17.84 -7.33 -10.09
C ARG A 267 -19.26 -7.31 -9.55
N SER A 268 -19.72 -6.13 -9.11
CA SER A 268 -21.06 -5.92 -8.58
C SER A 268 -21.46 -4.45 -8.71
N ALA A 269 -22.56 -4.07 -8.07
CA ALA A 269 -23.01 -2.68 -8.00
C ALA A 269 -23.46 -2.36 -6.56
N LEU A 270 -23.14 -1.15 -6.09
CA LEU A 270 -23.61 -0.61 -4.82
C LEU A 270 -25.09 -0.24 -4.95
N THR A 271 -25.91 -0.75 -4.04
CA THR A 271 -27.31 -0.37 -3.84
C THR A 271 -27.45 0.54 -2.63
N ALA A 272 -28.63 1.13 -2.44
CA ALA A 272 -28.90 1.92 -1.23
C ALA A 272 -28.65 1.09 0.05
N GLU A 273 -29.03 -0.16 0.10
CA GLU A 273 -28.81 -1.05 1.24
C GLU A 273 -27.33 -1.31 1.55
N THR A 274 -26.46 -1.16 0.56
CA THR A 274 -24.99 -1.33 0.74
C THR A 274 -24.40 -0.21 1.60
N ILE A 275 -25.02 0.97 1.62
CA ILE A 275 -24.46 2.19 2.23
C ILE A 275 -25.37 2.78 3.33
N ASP A 276 -26.66 2.39 3.39
CA ASP A 276 -27.62 2.93 4.34
C ASP A 276 -27.85 1.99 5.54
N GLY A 277 -28.46 2.51 6.59
CA GLY A 277 -28.97 1.72 7.71
C GLY A 277 -27.95 1.42 8.82
N PHE A 278 -26.72 1.94 8.76
CA PHE A 278 -25.71 1.80 9.81
C PHE A 278 -24.82 3.03 9.93
N ASP A 279 -24.18 3.19 11.10
CA ASP A 279 -23.17 4.22 11.35
C ASP A 279 -21.78 3.54 11.37
N PRO A 280 -20.90 3.84 10.39
CA PRO A 280 -19.58 3.23 10.33
C PRO A 280 -18.68 3.58 11.51
N ASP A 281 -18.89 4.72 12.17
CA ASP A 281 -18.13 5.12 13.36
C ASP A 281 -18.52 4.29 14.57
N PHE A 282 -19.81 4.01 14.73
CA PHE A 282 -20.26 3.13 15.80
C PHE A 282 -19.66 1.72 15.67
N VAL A 283 -19.54 1.22 14.44
CA VAL A 283 -18.94 -0.10 14.19
C VAL A 283 -17.45 -0.13 14.51
N ARG A 284 -16.73 0.95 14.21
CA ARG A 284 -15.28 1.05 14.42
C ARG A 284 -14.89 1.34 15.85
N ASN A 285 -15.61 2.28 16.51
CA ASN A 285 -15.33 2.78 17.84
C ASN A 285 -16.63 2.94 18.67
N PRO A 286 -17.28 1.84 19.07
CA PRO A 286 -18.58 1.91 19.74
C PRO A 286 -18.53 2.67 21.07
N ALA A 287 -17.43 2.57 21.82
CA ALA A 287 -17.30 3.24 23.12
C ALA A 287 -17.19 4.76 22.98
N GLU A 288 -16.42 5.25 22.02
CA GLU A 288 -16.23 6.67 21.76
C GLU A 288 -17.51 7.33 21.24
N LYS A 289 -18.22 6.63 20.37
CA LYS A 289 -19.50 7.11 19.83
C LYS A 289 -20.63 7.11 20.86
N ALA A 290 -20.69 6.13 21.76
CA ALA A 290 -21.67 6.09 22.84
C ALA A 290 -21.49 7.27 23.82
N LEU A 291 -20.24 7.69 24.09
CA LEU A 291 -19.93 8.85 24.93
C LEU A 291 -20.36 10.18 24.27
N SER A 292 -20.21 10.31 22.96
CA SER A 292 -20.60 11.52 22.21
C SER A 292 -22.11 11.67 22.02
N ALA A 293 -22.89 10.59 22.07
CA ALA A 293 -24.35 10.60 21.96
C ALA A 293 -25.07 10.89 23.29
N GLY A 294 -24.36 10.86 24.43
CA GLY A 294 -24.88 11.12 25.76
C GLY A 294 -24.57 12.54 26.30
N SER A 295 -23.93 13.39 25.53
CA SER A 295 -23.64 14.79 25.79
C SER A 295 -24.51 15.70 24.91
#